data_6e28c1f0e3cb19f0e6534b651f8c2e1c
#
_entry.id   6e28c1f0e3cb19f0e6534b651f8c2e1c
#
_cell.length_a   1.000
_cell.length_b   1.000
_cell.length_c   1.000
_cell.angle_alpha   90.00
_cell.angle_beta   90.00
_cell.angle_gamma   90.00
#
_symmetry.space_group_name_H-M   'P 1'
#
loop_
_entity.id
_entity.type
_entity.pdbx_description
1 polymer ?
#
loop_
_entity_poly.entity_id
_entity_poly.type
_entity_poly.pdbx_seq_one_letter_code
_entity_poly.pdbx_strand_id
1 'polypeptide(L)'
;AALQSARDVHRLCVIANAEDEHAAQICARLQAWLDGFDNGLNIRLERINADDPSLLWPSLGIPSAPAAMPVVALVGMSPATHLPFVIDHWEPEPTGDALAVLATSPAREAILRETAHSWAVLVYSSASGTEDGALAGLLNRVAEKWAREHPLDLGLVRLNRSDPRERLLCAFTGIAPDTPDWVGVVFGRG
;
A
#
# COMPACT_ATOMS: atom_id res chain seq x y z
N ALA A 1 -4.59 4.15 -23.93
CA ALA A 1 -4.73 5.46 -23.22
C ALA A 1 -5.12 5.29 -21.74
N ALA A 2 -5.75 4.18 -21.34
CA ALA A 2 -6.20 3.95 -19.96
C ALA A 2 -5.08 3.56 -18.96
N LEU A 3 -3.87 3.34 -19.43
CA LEU A 3 -2.73 2.92 -18.58
C LEU A 3 -1.86 4.08 -18.09
N GLN A 4 -2.27 5.31 -18.30
CA GLN A 4 -1.57 6.52 -17.85
C GLN A 4 -2.33 7.32 -16.79
N SER A 5 -3.29 6.72 -16.08
CA SER A 5 -3.75 7.35 -14.85
C SER A 5 -2.55 7.49 -13.92
N ALA A 6 -2.32 8.70 -13.43
CA ALA A 6 -1.27 8.96 -12.46
C ALA A 6 -1.36 7.91 -11.36
N ARG A 7 -0.34 7.06 -11.22
CA ARG A 7 -0.26 6.12 -10.12
C ARG A 7 -0.15 6.98 -8.88
N ASP A 8 -1.04 6.79 -7.91
CA ASP A 8 -0.90 7.44 -6.62
C ASP A 8 0.42 6.99 -6.01
N VAL A 9 1.40 7.88 -6.09
CA VAL A 9 2.77 7.59 -5.65
C VAL A 9 2.80 7.74 -4.14
N HIS A 10 3.15 6.65 -3.45
CA HIS A 10 3.48 6.75 -2.03
C HIS A 10 4.78 7.53 -1.85
N ARG A 11 4.87 8.30 -0.78
CA ARG A 11 6.05 9.09 -0.46
C ARG A 11 6.74 8.52 0.75
N LEU A 12 8.02 8.22 0.63
CA LEU A 12 8.89 7.87 1.75
C LEU A 12 9.61 9.15 2.18
N CYS A 13 9.10 9.80 3.22
CA CYS A 13 9.54 11.11 3.66
C CYS A 13 10.60 10.96 4.75
N VAL A 14 11.80 11.49 4.52
CA VAL A 14 12.82 11.66 5.57
C VAL A 14 12.69 13.07 6.13
N ILE A 15 12.21 13.16 7.36
CA ILE A 15 11.91 14.42 8.03
C ILE A 15 13.03 14.71 9.02
N ALA A 16 13.74 15.81 8.84
CA ALA A 16 14.90 16.16 9.64
C ALA A 16 15.21 17.65 9.52
N ASN A 17 16.08 18.18 10.39
CA ASN A 17 16.60 19.53 10.25
C ASN A 17 17.42 19.68 8.96
N ALA A 18 17.50 20.89 8.44
CA ALA A 18 18.07 21.15 7.11
C ALA A 18 19.52 20.63 6.95
N GLU A 19 20.34 20.77 8.00
CA GLU A 19 21.77 20.44 7.99
C GLU A 19 22.10 19.07 8.60
N ASP A 20 21.09 18.21 8.82
CA ASP A 20 21.29 16.90 9.43
C ASP A 20 22.00 15.93 8.46
N GLU A 21 23.29 15.67 8.74
CA GLU A 21 24.12 14.75 7.97
C GLU A 21 23.62 13.30 8.09
N HIS A 22 23.08 12.89 9.24
CA HIS A 22 22.55 11.57 9.44
C HIS A 22 21.33 11.34 8.54
N ALA A 23 20.44 12.32 8.43
CA ALA A 23 19.32 12.29 7.50
C ALA A 23 19.78 12.18 6.03
N ALA A 24 20.88 12.83 5.65
CA ALA A 24 21.44 12.67 4.32
C ALA A 24 21.92 11.22 4.04
N GLN A 25 22.53 10.58 5.04
CA GLN A 25 22.93 9.18 4.95
C GLN A 25 21.71 8.24 4.85
N ILE A 26 20.65 8.50 5.62
CA ILE A 26 19.38 7.75 5.52
C ILE A 26 18.81 7.90 4.11
N CYS A 27 18.72 9.12 3.57
CA CYS A 27 18.27 9.33 2.20
C CYS A 27 19.07 8.54 1.18
N ALA A 28 20.40 8.52 1.29
CA ALA A 28 21.25 7.77 0.38
C ALA A 28 20.98 6.26 0.44
N ARG A 29 20.81 5.69 1.65
CA ARG A 29 20.48 4.26 1.82
C ARG A 29 19.10 3.90 1.27
N LEU A 30 18.09 4.73 1.56
CA LEU A 30 16.73 4.52 1.06
C LEU A 30 16.66 4.67 -0.45
N GLN A 31 17.41 5.62 -1.05
CA GLN A 31 17.47 5.77 -2.50
C GLN A 31 18.14 4.53 -3.13
N ALA A 32 19.27 4.06 -2.59
CA ALA A 32 19.91 2.86 -3.10
C ALA A 32 19.01 1.62 -2.98
N TRP A 33 18.20 1.52 -1.94
CA TRP A 33 17.20 0.46 -1.81
C TRP A 33 16.11 0.57 -2.89
N LEU A 34 15.57 1.76 -3.15
CA LEU A 34 14.56 1.99 -4.20
C LEU A 34 15.13 1.68 -5.60
N ASP A 35 16.36 2.07 -5.85
CA ASP A 35 17.05 1.83 -7.14
C ASP A 35 17.32 0.33 -7.40
N GLY A 36 17.27 -0.51 -6.37
CA GLY A 36 17.42 -1.96 -6.49
C GLY A 36 16.22 -2.68 -7.12
N PHE A 37 15.13 -1.98 -7.43
CA PHE A 37 13.93 -2.57 -8.05
C PHE A 37 13.81 -2.22 -9.53
N ASP A 38 14.06 -3.17 -10.41
CA ASP A 38 14.07 -3.01 -11.88
C ASP A 38 12.77 -2.40 -12.46
N ASN A 39 11.62 -2.70 -11.86
CA ASN A 39 10.31 -2.18 -12.29
C ASN A 39 9.85 -0.96 -11.48
N GLY A 40 10.69 -0.49 -10.58
CA GLY A 40 10.38 0.57 -9.63
C GLY A 40 9.25 0.21 -8.65
N LEU A 41 9.43 0.56 -7.40
CA LEU A 41 8.31 0.62 -6.46
C LEU A 41 7.51 1.91 -6.72
N ASN A 42 6.20 1.87 -6.51
CA ASN A 42 5.38 3.09 -6.57
C ASN A 42 5.60 3.95 -5.30
N ILE A 43 6.86 4.16 -4.95
CA ILE A 43 7.33 4.92 -3.79
C ILE A 43 8.34 5.95 -4.29
N ARG A 44 8.19 7.20 -3.88
CA ARG A 44 9.13 8.27 -4.14
C ARG A 44 9.77 8.71 -2.84
N LEU A 45 11.10 8.83 -2.84
CA LEU A 45 11.82 9.40 -1.71
C LEU A 45 11.71 10.93 -1.74
N GLU A 46 11.45 11.52 -0.56
CA GLU A 46 11.34 12.96 -0.37
C GLU A 46 12.03 13.34 0.95
N ARG A 47 12.83 14.40 0.93
CA ARG A 47 13.38 15.00 2.16
C ARG A 47 12.55 16.21 2.54
N ILE A 48 12.10 16.25 3.79
CA ILE A 48 11.26 17.31 4.35
C ILE A 48 12.05 17.98 5.47
N ASN A 49 12.11 19.32 5.43
CA ASN A 49 12.70 20.09 6.52
C ASN A 49 11.72 20.13 7.71
N ALA A 50 12.15 19.65 8.86
CA ALA A 50 11.36 19.66 10.09
C ALA A 50 11.03 21.07 10.61
N ASP A 51 11.85 22.05 10.24
CA ASP A 51 11.65 23.46 10.62
C ASP A 51 10.69 24.20 9.68
N ASP A 52 10.17 23.53 8.63
CA ASP A 52 9.20 24.13 7.72
C ASP A 52 7.89 24.41 8.45
N PRO A 53 7.50 25.68 8.60
CA PRO A 53 6.26 26.04 9.31
C PRO A 53 4.99 25.54 8.60
N SER A 54 5.09 25.13 7.35
CA SER A 54 3.99 24.50 6.61
C SER A 54 3.81 23.03 6.93
N LEU A 55 4.78 22.40 7.64
CA LEU A 55 4.72 21.02 8.04
C LEU A 55 3.71 20.83 9.19
N LEU A 56 2.54 20.33 8.84
CA LEU A 56 1.49 20.04 9.81
C LEU A 56 1.54 18.54 10.15
N TRP A 57 2.21 18.19 11.24
CA TRP A 57 2.33 16.80 11.74
C TRP A 57 0.98 16.07 11.81
N PRO A 58 -0.08 16.67 12.38
CA PRO A 58 -1.38 16.03 12.40
C PRO A 58 -1.96 15.74 11.02
N SER A 59 -1.66 16.57 10.01
CA SER A 59 -2.13 16.32 8.63
C SER A 59 -1.44 15.13 7.98
N LEU A 60 -0.28 14.73 8.49
CA LEU A 60 0.40 13.49 8.12
C LEU A 60 -0.08 12.28 8.94
N GLY A 61 -0.96 12.48 9.92
CA GLY A 61 -1.39 11.42 10.85
C GLY A 61 -0.41 11.18 12.00
N ILE A 62 0.60 12.05 12.18
CA ILE A 62 1.52 12.05 13.32
C ILE A 62 0.96 13.07 14.33
N PRO A 63 0.50 12.64 15.53
CA PRO A 63 -0.26 13.51 16.44
C PRO A 63 0.52 14.74 16.93
N SER A 64 1.84 14.61 17.05
CA SER A 64 2.75 15.69 17.48
C SER A 64 4.11 15.52 16.81
N ALA A 65 4.91 16.58 16.80
CA ALA A 65 6.29 16.47 16.37
C ALA A 65 7.02 15.39 17.18
N PRO A 66 7.74 14.46 16.54
CA PRO A 66 8.51 13.43 17.22
C PRO A 66 9.56 14.05 18.17
N ALA A 67 9.85 13.33 19.25
CA ALA A 67 10.82 13.80 20.24
C ALA A 67 12.27 13.76 19.73
N ALA A 68 12.53 12.94 18.73
CA ALA A 68 13.86 12.78 18.12
C ALA A 68 13.77 12.89 16.59
N MET A 69 14.81 13.44 16.00
CA MET A 69 15.02 13.51 14.55
C MET A 69 16.30 12.76 14.18
N PRO A 70 16.41 12.22 13.00
CA PRO A 70 15.42 12.19 11.90
C PRO A 70 14.28 11.20 12.14
N VAL A 71 13.18 11.36 11.37
CA VAL A 71 12.06 10.41 11.31
C VAL A 71 11.82 10.06 9.85
N VAL A 72 11.58 8.79 9.58
CA VAL A 72 11.15 8.34 8.25
C VAL A 72 9.67 8.00 8.31
N ALA A 73 8.86 8.59 7.43
CA ALA A 73 7.43 8.33 7.34
C ALA A 73 7.05 7.87 5.94
N LEU A 74 6.26 6.80 5.86
CA LEU A 74 5.62 6.37 4.63
C LEU A 74 4.24 7.03 4.55
N VAL A 75 4.05 7.88 3.55
CA VAL A 75 2.84 8.68 3.35
C VAL A 75 2.12 8.22 2.10
N GLY A 76 0.86 7.89 2.26
CA GLY A 76 -0.08 7.62 1.17
C GLY A 76 -1.00 8.80 0.92
N MET A 77 -1.83 8.66 -0.11
CA MET A 77 -2.92 9.56 -0.44
C MET A 77 -4.25 8.82 -0.29
N SER A 78 -5.16 9.36 0.48
CA SER A 78 -6.50 8.77 0.61
C SER A 78 -7.25 8.90 -0.71
N PRO A 79 -7.73 7.80 -1.32
CA PRO A 79 -8.49 7.87 -2.56
C PRO A 79 -9.85 8.58 -2.39
N ALA A 80 -10.39 8.58 -1.17
CA ALA A 80 -11.70 9.19 -0.88
C ALA A 80 -11.61 10.71 -0.63
N THR A 81 -10.57 11.16 0.06
CA THR A 81 -10.43 12.56 0.50
C THR A 81 -9.34 13.33 -0.24
N HIS A 82 -8.47 12.65 -0.97
CA HIS A 82 -7.26 13.20 -1.59
C HIS A 82 -6.33 13.90 -0.58
N LEU A 83 -6.43 13.52 0.69
CA LEU A 83 -5.54 14.03 1.73
C LEU A 83 -4.42 13.03 2.02
N PRO A 84 -3.21 13.51 2.31
CA PRO A 84 -2.12 12.65 2.73
C PRO A 84 -2.41 12.05 4.11
N PHE A 85 -1.95 10.82 4.34
CA PHE A 85 -1.98 10.16 5.64
C PHE A 85 -0.74 9.29 5.81
N VAL A 86 -0.29 9.13 7.05
CA VAL A 86 0.83 8.25 7.37
C VAL A 86 0.36 6.80 7.40
N ILE A 87 1.02 5.97 6.61
CA ILE A 87 0.82 4.52 6.59
C ILE A 87 1.67 3.87 7.68
N ASP A 88 2.93 4.33 7.80
CA ASP A 88 3.88 3.89 8.81
C ASP A 88 4.93 4.97 9.10
N HIS A 89 5.62 4.86 10.24
CA HIS A 89 6.75 5.73 10.55
C HIS A 89 7.80 4.98 11.39
N TRP A 90 9.05 5.43 11.32
CA TRP A 90 10.19 4.84 12.00
C TRP A 90 11.11 5.92 12.58
N GLU A 91 11.67 5.63 13.75
CA GLU A 91 12.60 6.51 14.45
C GLU A 91 13.89 5.72 14.77
N PRO A 92 15.02 6.05 14.19
CA PRO A 92 15.25 7.10 13.17
C PRO A 92 14.93 6.65 11.74
N GLU A 93 14.98 5.33 11.45
CA GLU A 93 14.82 4.78 10.10
C GLU A 93 14.25 3.35 10.12
N PRO A 94 13.63 2.89 9.01
CA PRO A 94 13.16 1.52 8.88
C PRO A 94 14.33 0.53 8.86
N THR A 95 14.13 -0.63 9.47
CA THR A 95 15.06 -1.75 9.33
C THR A 95 14.99 -2.37 7.93
N GLY A 96 15.98 -3.16 7.54
CA GLY A 96 15.95 -3.91 6.28
C GLY A 96 14.71 -4.81 6.14
N ASP A 97 14.28 -5.44 7.25
CA ASP A 97 13.07 -6.28 7.26
C ASP A 97 11.79 -5.45 7.04
N ALA A 98 11.70 -4.25 7.64
CA ALA A 98 10.58 -3.34 7.42
C ALA A 98 10.50 -2.90 5.94
N LEU A 99 11.64 -2.60 5.33
CA LEU A 99 11.71 -2.26 3.91
C LEU A 99 11.33 -3.46 3.00
N ALA A 100 11.79 -4.67 3.34
CA ALA A 100 11.44 -5.87 2.59
C ALA A 100 9.91 -6.12 2.60
N VAL A 101 9.26 -5.87 3.74
CA VAL A 101 7.79 -5.95 3.87
C VAL A 101 7.09 -4.97 2.94
N LEU A 102 7.61 -3.75 2.74
CA LEU A 102 7.02 -2.77 1.84
C LEU A 102 7.14 -3.16 0.35
N ALA A 103 8.19 -3.89 0.00
CA ALA A 103 8.46 -4.29 -1.38
C ALA A 103 7.60 -5.46 -1.86
N THR A 104 7.09 -6.28 -0.95
CA THR A 104 6.36 -7.51 -1.26
C THR A 104 4.89 -7.40 -0.87
N SER A 105 4.01 -7.90 -1.72
CA SER A 105 2.58 -8.03 -1.45
C SER A 105 2.06 -9.28 -2.16
N PRO A 106 1.83 -10.37 -1.43
CA PRO A 106 1.29 -11.61 -2.00
C PRO A 106 -0.04 -11.39 -2.73
N ALA A 107 -0.93 -10.55 -2.19
CA ALA A 107 -2.20 -10.25 -2.84
C ALA A 107 -1.99 -9.47 -4.15
N ARG A 108 -1.08 -8.49 -4.19
CA ARG A 108 -0.78 -7.75 -5.43
C ARG A 108 -0.20 -8.67 -6.51
N GLU A 109 0.70 -9.57 -6.15
CA GLU A 109 1.24 -10.56 -7.08
C GLU A 109 0.15 -11.50 -7.59
N ALA A 110 -0.74 -11.95 -6.71
CA ALA A 110 -1.88 -12.77 -7.08
C ALA A 110 -2.84 -12.00 -8.01
N ILE A 111 -3.16 -10.74 -7.72
CA ILE A 111 -3.99 -9.89 -8.59
C ILE A 111 -3.36 -9.76 -9.98
N LEU A 112 -2.07 -9.47 -10.06
CA LEU A 112 -1.37 -9.34 -11.35
C LEU A 112 -1.40 -10.65 -12.16
N ARG A 113 -1.26 -11.79 -11.50
CA ARG A 113 -1.34 -13.10 -12.14
C ARG A 113 -2.75 -13.39 -12.64
N GLU A 114 -3.76 -13.18 -11.80
CA GLU A 114 -5.17 -13.43 -12.14
C GLU A 114 -5.68 -12.48 -13.24
N THR A 115 -5.30 -11.20 -13.22
CA THR A 115 -5.72 -10.24 -14.27
C THR A 115 -5.20 -10.59 -15.68
N ALA A 116 -4.18 -11.45 -15.78
CA ALA A 116 -3.69 -11.92 -17.07
C ALA A 116 -4.65 -12.92 -17.75
N HIS A 117 -5.50 -13.61 -16.98
CA HIS A 117 -6.32 -14.72 -17.45
C HIS A 117 -7.82 -14.51 -17.21
N SER A 118 -8.19 -13.59 -16.33
CA SER A 118 -9.59 -13.36 -15.92
C SER A 118 -10.14 -12.07 -16.52
N TRP A 119 -11.44 -12.00 -16.71
CA TRP A 119 -12.13 -10.77 -17.09
C TRP A 119 -12.01 -9.67 -16.01
N ALA A 120 -12.16 -10.09 -14.76
CA ALA A 120 -11.94 -9.25 -13.60
C ALA A 120 -11.47 -10.11 -12.42
N VAL A 121 -10.88 -9.47 -11.41
CA VAL A 121 -10.46 -10.11 -10.17
C VAL A 121 -11.26 -9.52 -9.02
N LEU A 122 -11.96 -10.39 -8.30
CA LEU A 122 -12.59 -10.05 -7.03
C LEU A 122 -11.54 -10.17 -5.93
N VAL A 123 -11.15 -9.03 -5.37
CA VAL A 123 -10.25 -8.97 -4.21
C VAL A 123 -11.12 -8.85 -2.97
N TYR A 124 -10.92 -9.72 -1.98
CA TYR A 124 -11.74 -9.71 -0.79
C TYR A 124 -10.92 -9.82 0.49
N SER A 125 -11.45 -9.24 1.56
CA SER A 125 -10.88 -9.33 2.90
C SER A 125 -11.99 -9.59 3.91
N SER A 126 -11.86 -10.71 4.65
CA SER A 126 -12.84 -11.08 5.68
C SER A 126 -12.48 -10.43 7.02
N ALA A 127 -13.48 -9.93 7.73
CA ALA A 127 -13.33 -9.43 9.10
C ALA A 127 -12.87 -10.51 10.07
N SER A 128 -13.29 -11.77 9.84
CA SER A 128 -12.90 -12.92 10.69
C SER A 128 -11.44 -13.37 10.48
N GLY A 129 -10.79 -12.91 9.40
CA GLY A 129 -9.44 -13.35 9.03
C GLY A 129 -9.34 -14.82 8.57
N THR A 130 -10.43 -15.57 8.53
CA THR A 130 -10.44 -17.00 8.14
C THR A 130 -10.51 -17.17 6.63
N GLU A 131 -9.87 -18.22 6.12
CA GLU A 131 -9.86 -18.54 4.69
C GLU A 131 -11.21 -19.05 4.20
N ASP A 132 -11.91 -19.84 5.03
CA ASP A 132 -13.15 -20.54 4.70
C ASP A 132 -14.41 -19.81 5.22
N GLY A 133 -14.34 -18.47 5.30
CA GLY A 133 -15.47 -17.68 5.79
C GLY A 133 -16.67 -17.67 4.83
N ALA A 134 -17.83 -17.25 5.34
CA ALA A 134 -19.07 -17.13 4.57
C ALA A 134 -18.89 -16.26 3.30
N LEU A 135 -18.06 -15.20 3.39
CA LEU A 135 -17.73 -14.34 2.26
C LEU A 135 -17.00 -15.10 1.15
N ALA A 136 -15.96 -15.89 1.48
CA ALA A 136 -15.23 -16.69 0.51
C ALA A 136 -16.15 -17.69 -0.20
N GLY A 137 -17.01 -18.39 0.55
CA GLY A 137 -18.00 -19.31 -0.01
C GLY A 137 -19.02 -18.63 -0.92
N LEU A 138 -19.43 -17.40 -0.60
CA LEU A 138 -20.30 -16.60 -1.46
C LEU A 138 -19.60 -16.22 -2.78
N LEU A 139 -18.37 -15.72 -2.70
CA LEU A 139 -17.63 -15.30 -3.88
C LEU A 139 -17.27 -16.47 -4.80
N ASN A 140 -16.94 -17.62 -4.26
CA ASN A 140 -16.75 -18.83 -5.05
C ASN A 140 -18.01 -19.19 -5.86
N ARG A 141 -19.20 -19.17 -5.24
CA ARG A 141 -20.46 -19.41 -5.97
C ARG A 141 -20.73 -18.37 -7.06
N VAL A 142 -20.36 -17.10 -6.81
CA VAL A 142 -20.46 -16.03 -7.82
C VAL A 142 -19.52 -16.32 -9.00
N ALA A 143 -18.27 -16.68 -8.74
CA ALA A 143 -17.30 -17.01 -9.78
C ALA A 143 -17.72 -18.26 -10.58
N GLU A 144 -18.20 -19.31 -9.93
CA GLU A 144 -18.72 -20.51 -10.60
C GLU A 144 -19.95 -20.21 -11.48
N LYS A 145 -20.84 -19.35 -11.01
CA LYS A 145 -22.00 -18.92 -11.83
C LYS A 145 -21.53 -18.14 -13.03
N TRP A 146 -20.62 -17.19 -12.84
CA TRP A 146 -20.04 -16.39 -13.92
C TRP A 146 -19.40 -17.26 -15.00
N ALA A 147 -18.57 -18.24 -14.61
CA ALA A 147 -17.86 -19.14 -15.53
C ALA A 147 -18.80 -19.98 -16.42
N ARG A 148 -20.03 -20.24 -15.94
CA ARG A 148 -21.04 -20.93 -16.77
C ARG A 148 -21.69 -20.05 -17.83
N GLU A 149 -21.68 -18.75 -17.63
CA GLU A 149 -22.41 -17.77 -18.46
C GLU A 149 -21.47 -16.96 -19.37
N HIS A 150 -20.15 -16.98 -19.09
CA HIS A 150 -19.18 -16.11 -19.77
C HIS A 150 -17.92 -16.88 -20.19
N PRO A 151 -17.26 -16.45 -21.28
CA PRO A 151 -16.07 -17.15 -21.81
C PRO A 151 -14.78 -16.89 -21.01
N LEU A 152 -14.76 -15.86 -20.17
CA LEU A 152 -13.62 -15.53 -19.31
C LEU A 152 -14.04 -15.63 -17.83
N ASP A 153 -13.18 -16.15 -17.00
CA ASP A 153 -13.42 -16.36 -15.59
C ASP A 153 -13.35 -15.08 -14.76
N LEU A 154 -13.83 -15.15 -13.54
CA LEU A 154 -13.55 -14.20 -12.47
C LEU A 154 -12.44 -14.76 -11.59
N GLY A 155 -11.33 -14.05 -11.49
CA GLY A 155 -10.28 -14.34 -10.51
C GLY A 155 -10.76 -14.04 -9.08
N LEU A 156 -10.27 -14.80 -8.11
CA LEU A 156 -10.52 -14.55 -6.69
C LEU A 156 -9.18 -14.40 -5.97
N VAL A 157 -8.98 -13.26 -5.31
CA VAL A 157 -7.78 -13.00 -4.52
C VAL A 157 -8.17 -12.55 -3.12
N ARG A 158 -7.65 -13.27 -2.14
CA ARG A 158 -7.79 -12.88 -0.73
C ARG A 158 -6.73 -11.86 -0.35
N LEU A 159 -7.16 -10.77 0.28
CA LEU A 159 -6.30 -9.79 0.93
C LEU A 159 -6.29 -10.07 2.44
N ASN A 160 -5.16 -10.57 2.93
CA ASN A 160 -4.98 -10.83 4.36
C ASN A 160 -4.55 -9.55 5.09
N ARG A 161 -5.49 -8.84 5.69
CA ARG A 161 -5.23 -7.59 6.42
C ARG A 161 -4.30 -7.72 7.63
N SER A 162 -4.09 -8.95 8.12
CA SER A 162 -3.17 -9.22 9.23
C SER A 162 -1.74 -9.49 8.76
N ASP A 163 -1.51 -9.64 7.46
CA ASP A 163 -0.17 -9.79 6.91
C ASP A 163 0.46 -8.39 6.76
N PRO A 164 1.60 -8.12 7.42
CA PRO A 164 2.25 -6.82 7.32
C PRO A 164 2.65 -6.45 5.88
N ARG A 165 2.86 -7.43 5.00
CA ARG A 165 3.18 -7.20 3.58
C ARG A 165 2.02 -6.63 2.78
N GLU A 166 0.79 -6.75 3.29
CA GLU A 166 -0.41 -6.20 2.65
C GLU A 166 -0.75 -4.79 3.12
N ARG A 167 0.06 -4.22 4.01
CA ARG A 167 -0.22 -2.94 4.66
C ARG A 167 -0.43 -1.79 3.66
N LEU A 168 0.41 -1.72 2.60
CA LEU A 168 0.26 -0.74 1.53
C LEU A 168 -1.04 -0.93 0.76
N LEU A 169 -1.39 -2.16 0.42
CA LEU A 169 -2.61 -2.45 -0.33
C LEU A 169 -3.85 -2.21 0.53
N CYS A 170 -3.82 -2.56 1.82
CA CYS A 170 -4.88 -2.23 2.77
C CYS A 170 -5.06 -0.71 2.89
N ALA A 171 -3.98 0.04 3.04
CA ALA A 171 -4.03 1.49 3.13
C ALA A 171 -4.59 2.12 1.85
N PHE A 172 -4.16 1.67 0.67
CA PHE A 172 -4.67 2.12 -0.62
C PHE A 172 -6.16 1.85 -0.80
N THR A 173 -6.65 0.69 -0.35
CA THR A 173 -8.06 0.32 -0.45
C THR A 173 -8.93 0.85 0.68
N GLY A 174 -8.34 1.53 1.66
CA GLY A 174 -9.05 2.06 2.83
C GLY A 174 -9.49 0.97 3.83
N ILE A 175 -8.84 -0.19 3.79
CA ILE A 175 -9.15 -1.30 4.71
C ILE A 175 -8.36 -1.10 6.00
N ALA A 176 -9.08 -0.78 7.08
CA ALA A 176 -8.55 -0.76 8.45
C ALA A 176 -8.69 -2.14 9.12
N PRO A 177 -7.99 -2.39 10.23
CA PRO A 177 -8.09 -3.67 10.96
C PRO A 177 -9.52 -4.04 11.38
N ASP A 178 -10.34 -3.05 11.69
CA ASP A 178 -11.74 -3.17 12.14
C ASP A 178 -12.76 -3.04 11.00
N THR A 179 -12.30 -2.88 9.76
CA THR A 179 -13.18 -2.84 8.59
C THR A 179 -13.99 -4.14 8.51
N PRO A 180 -15.31 -4.09 8.28
CA PRO A 180 -16.11 -5.30 8.05
C PRO A 180 -15.64 -6.05 6.81
N ASP A 181 -16.33 -7.11 6.44
CA ASP A 181 -16.09 -7.83 5.20
C ASP A 181 -16.06 -6.84 4.02
N TRP A 182 -15.01 -6.94 3.20
CA TRP A 182 -14.75 -6.02 2.12
C TRP A 182 -14.51 -6.78 0.81
N VAL A 183 -15.06 -6.25 -0.27
CA VAL A 183 -14.83 -6.76 -1.63
C VAL A 183 -14.56 -5.60 -2.56
N GLY A 184 -13.48 -5.71 -3.32
CA GLY A 184 -13.14 -4.83 -4.42
C GLY A 184 -13.10 -5.58 -5.74
N VAL A 185 -13.19 -4.86 -6.84
CA VAL A 185 -13.08 -5.41 -8.19
C VAL A 185 -11.93 -4.75 -8.92
N VAL A 186 -11.01 -5.57 -9.43
CA VAL A 186 -9.93 -5.12 -10.31
C VAL A 186 -10.25 -5.64 -11.70
N PHE A 187 -10.41 -4.74 -12.64
CA PHE A 187 -10.60 -5.12 -14.03
C PHE A 187 -9.25 -5.41 -14.68
N GLY A 188 -9.19 -6.54 -15.38
CA GLY A 188 -8.10 -6.84 -16.28
C GLY A 188 -8.06 -5.85 -17.46
N ARG A 189 -7.21 -6.10 -18.41
CA ARG A 189 -7.14 -5.27 -19.61
C ARG A 189 -8.46 -5.37 -20.39
N GLY A 190 -9.19 -4.27 -20.37
CA GLY A 190 -10.23 -4.05 -21.37
C GLY A 190 -9.61 -3.71 -22.70
#